data_1624b217b0bcc24fddf946abd5a77249
#
_entry.id   1624b217b0bcc24fddf946abd5a77249
#
_cell.length_a   1.000
_cell.length_b   1.000
_cell.length_c   1.000
_cell.angle_alpha   90.00
_cell.angle_beta   90.00
_cell.angle_gamma   90.00
#
_symmetry.space_group_name_H-M   'P 1'
#
loop_
_entity.id
_entity.type
_entity.pdbx_description
1 polymer ?
#
loop_
_entity_poly.entity_id
_entity_poly.type
_entity_poly.pdbx_seq_one_letter_code
_entity_poly.pdbx_strand_id
1 'polypeptide(L)'
;MANAMHLLHVMSYQSDTPQTIGRDTRRRVWGFARPYRSKVVGFLAVVTASSLLGVVPPLLFREIIDGAIMAGDRDRLTVLGLLVVAAALAQAALAFVERWASATVGEGLIFDLRVALFDHVQRLPISFFTRTQTGALVSRLNNDVIGAQRALTGTLGTVVSNAITAATTLLTLFLLEWRVSLLAMVLLPLFILPARRVGRTVAGITREGMNLNASMNTTMTERFNVSGAQLVKLFGRPSEETDGFARRAGRVRDIGIRNALFSRAFVIALTLLGATGTAIVYWVGGSLAISGSITIGTLASMGVLVAQLYGPLAQLTNARVDVMSAFVSFERVFEVLDAPNPVADSPDAQPMPAEATTGHLAFHNVSFRYPAADEASVASLETDATPDEPGRIVLDGIDLTVGPGQMLAIVGPSGSGKSTLASLVPRLYDVTDGSITLDGHDLRTLFQEELRARIGVVTQDPHLFHDTVGANLRYARPEATDADLDEACRAARILDVVRRLPDGYETVVGERGHRMSGGEKQRLAIARLLLKDPAVVILDEATSHLDTENEAIVQLALADALAGRTAIVIAHRLSTVVDADEIVVLDEGKIVERGRHGELRDAGGLYAELWEALVRGETGAESGAGIGPDGP
;
A
#
# COMPACT_ATOMS: atom_id res chain seq x y z
N MET A 1 -10.61 -30.78 -11.44
CA MET A 1 -9.91 -30.38 -12.68
C MET A 1 -9.90 -28.85 -12.88
N ALA A 2 -10.95 -28.10 -12.53
CA ALA A 2 -11.00 -26.63 -12.64
C ALA A 2 -9.92 -25.89 -11.81
N ASN A 3 -9.67 -26.33 -10.56
CA ASN A 3 -8.65 -25.71 -9.69
C ASN A 3 -7.19 -25.88 -10.18
N ALA A 4 -6.90 -26.97 -10.91
CA ALA A 4 -5.56 -27.15 -11.47
C ALA A 4 -5.31 -26.26 -12.70
N MET A 5 -6.37 -25.97 -13.46
CA MET A 5 -6.29 -25.09 -14.63
C MET A 5 -6.17 -23.61 -14.23
N HIS A 6 -6.81 -23.21 -13.12
CA HIS A 6 -6.70 -21.85 -12.57
C HIS A 6 -5.32 -21.59 -11.94
N LEU A 7 -4.77 -22.56 -11.21
CA LEU A 7 -3.37 -22.51 -10.72
C LEU A 7 -2.35 -22.43 -11.87
N LEU A 8 -2.59 -23.13 -12.98
CA LEU A 8 -1.78 -23.00 -14.18
C LEU A 8 -1.94 -21.64 -14.87
N HIS A 9 -3.13 -21.03 -14.81
CA HIS A 9 -3.37 -19.70 -15.37
C HIS A 9 -2.71 -18.60 -14.52
N VAL A 10 -2.79 -18.65 -13.20
CA VAL A 10 -2.07 -17.75 -12.29
C VAL A 10 -0.57 -17.95 -12.37
N MET A 11 -0.09 -19.19 -12.54
CA MET A 11 1.32 -19.47 -12.79
C MET A 11 1.78 -19.06 -14.20
N SER A 12 0.89 -18.98 -15.20
CA SER A 12 1.23 -18.51 -16.55
C SER A 12 1.30 -16.99 -16.66
N TYR A 13 0.65 -16.23 -15.76
CA TYR A 13 0.85 -14.78 -15.63
C TYR A 13 2.22 -14.44 -14.99
N GLN A 14 2.89 -15.41 -14.36
CA GLN A 14 4.31 -15.32 -14.01
C GLN A 14 5.21 -15.82 -15.15
N SER A 15 4.80 -15.60 -16.40
CA SER A 15 5.52 -16.06 -17.59
C SER A 15 6.95 -15.54 -17.60
N ASP A 16 7.87 -16.46 -17.92
CA ASP A 16 9.29 -16.27 -18.24
C ASP A 16 9.54 -15.41 -19.51
N THR A 17 8.61 -14.57 -19.92
CA THR A 17 8.89 -13.56 -20.92
C THR A 17 9.86 -12.56 -20.31
N PRO A 18 11.00 -12.29 -20.94
CA PRO A 18 11.88 -11.21 -20.51
C PRO A 18 11.05 -9.92 -20.57
N GLN A 19 10.63 -9.44 -19.40
CA GLN A 19 9.90 -8.18 -19.31
C GLN A 19 10.77 -7.10 -19.91
N THR A 20 10.42 -6.70 -21.13
CA THR A 20 11.02 -5.53 -21.75
C THR A 20 10.40 -4.32 -21.08
N ILE A 21 11.23 -3.53 -20.40
CA ILE A 21 10.82 -2.31 -19.73
C ILE A 21 9.98 -1.47 -20.68
N GLY A 22 8.71 -1.26 -20.37
CA GLY A 22 7.77 -0.48 -21.15
C GLY A 22 8.31 0.95 -21.40
N ARG A 23 8.10 1.49 -22.60
CA ARG A 23 8.50 2.87 -22.91
C ARG A 23 7.78 3.86 -21.99
N ASP A 24 6.54 3.56 -21.64
CA ASP A 24 5.70 4.40 -20.79
C ASP A 24 6.21 4.43 -19.34
N THR A 25 6.59 3.28 -18.76
CA THR A 25 7.18 3.22 -17.42
C THR A 25 8.44 4.09 -17.34
N ARG A 26 9.33 4.01 -18.36
CA ARG A 26 10.54 4.85 -18.40
C ARG A 26 10.22 6.34 -18.49
N ARG A 27 9.23 6.73 -19.28
CA ARG A 27 8.81 8.13 -19.41
C ARG A 27 8.24 8.67 -18.10
N ARG A 28 7.45 7.87 -17.38
CA ARG A 28 6.84 8.22 -16.09
C ARG A 28 7.88 8.31 -14.98
N VAL A 29 8.80 7.34 -14.89
CA VAL A 29 9.95 7.40 -13.96
C VAL A 29 10.74 8.69 -14.18
N TRP A 30 10.99 9.07 -15.43
CA TRP A 30 11.65 10.33 -15.75
C TRP A 30 10.82 11.55 -15.36
N GLY A 31 9.50 11.49 -15.46
CA GLY A 31 8.57 12.52 -14.99
C GLY A 31 8.74 12.83 -13.50
N PHE A 32 8.73 11.78 -12.67
CA PHE A 32 8.97 11.90 -11.22
C PHE A 32 10.41 12.33 -10.87
N ALA A 33 11.41 11.95 -11.67
CA ALA A 33 12.79 12.36 -11.49
C ALA A 33 13.06 13.82 -11.96
N ARG A 34 12.17 14.40 -12.78
CA ARG A 34 12.35 15.73 -13.40
C ARG A 34 12.59 16.88 -12.39
N PRO A 35 11.90 16.97 -11.25
CA PRO A 35 12.18 17.99 -10.23
C PRO A 35 13.60 17.90 -9.67
N TYR A 36 14.18 16.71 -9.66
CA TYR A 36 15.51 16.42 -9.11
C TYR A 36 16.64 16.46 -10.15
N ARG A 37 16.37 16.82 -11.43
CA ARG A 37 17.34 16.75 -12.53
C ARG A 37 18.67 17.45 -12.25
N SER A 38 18.66 18.64 -11.62
CA SER A 38 19.89 19.35 -11.26
C SER A 38 20.70 18.62 -10.22
N LYS A 39 20.03 18.04 -9.21
CA LYS A 39 20.68 17.23 -8.16
C LYS A 39 21.21 15.91 -8.72
N VAL A 40 20.47 15.25 -9.65
CA VAL A 40 20.93 14.04 -10.34
C VAL A 40 22.15 14.33 -11.20
N VAL A 41 22.15 15.41 -11.96
CA VAL A 41 23.33 15.84 -12.76
C VAL A 41 24.52 16.13 -11.84
N GLY A 42 24.31 16.86 -10.75
CA GLY A 42 25.34 17.11 -9.72
C GLY A 42 25.89 15.81 -9.13
N PHE A 43 25.00 14.88 -8.77
CA PHE A 43 25.38 13.55 -8.29
C PHE A 43 26.25 12.79 -9.32
N LEU A 44 25.84 12.75 -10.60
CA LEU A 44 26.60 12.10 -11.65
C LEU A 44 27.96 12.77 -11.89
N ALA A 45 28.05 14.10 -11.77
CA ALA A 45 29.31 14.82 -11.86
C ALA A 45 30.26 14.46 -10.71
N VAL A 46 29.74 14.38 -9.47
CA VAL A 46 30.53 13.94 -8.31
C VAL A 46 31.02 12.51 -8.47
N VAL A 47 30.13 11.59 -8.90
CA VAL A 47 30.48 10.19 -9.21
C VAL A 47 31.59 10.11 -10.24
N THR A 48 31.50 10.91 -11.31
CA THR A 48 32.52 10.96 -12.36
C THR A 48 33.85 11.48 -11.80
N ALA A 49 33.81 12.58 -11.04
CA ALA A 49 35.00 13.14 -10.41
C ALA A 49 35.67 12.15 -9.42
N SER A 50 34.86 11.45 -8.61
CA SER A 50 35.31 10.41 -7.68
C SER A 50 36.00 9.26 -8.42
N SER A 51 35.41 8.79 -9.51
CA SER A 51 35.94 7.71 -10.34
C SER A 51 37.26 8.09 -11.02
N LEU A 52 37.35 9.31 -11.54
CA LEU A 52 38.60 9.84 -12.12
C LEU A 52 39.68 10.01 -11.07
N LEU A 53 39.35 10.51 -9.90
CA LEU A 53 40.30 10.65 -8.79
C LEU A 53 40.83 9.28 -8.31
N GLY A 54 40.03 8.23 -8.42
CA GLY A 54 40.41 6.85 -8.03
C GLY A 54 41.61 6.28 -8.76
N VAL A 55 41.96 6.77 -9.97
CA VAL A 55 43.16 6.35 -10.72
C VAL A 55 44.38 7.18 -10.41
N VAL A 56 44.26 8.31 -9.66
CA VAL A 56 45.39 9.20 -9.35
C VAL A 56 46.39 8.56 -8.37
N PRO A 57 45.98 7.90 -7.26
CA PRO A 57 46.92 7.28 -6.34
C PRO A 57 47.86 6.23 -7.00
N PRO A 58 47.35 5.28 -7.83
CA PRO A 58 48.21 4.38 -8.59
C PRO A 58 49.24 5.08 -9.49
N LEU A 59 48.86 6.17 -10.15
CA LEU A 59 49.78 6.96 -10.98
C LEU A 59 50.84 7.69 -10.14
N LEU A 60 50.44 8.20 -8.97
CA LEU A 60 51.40 8.80 -8.02
C LEU A 60 52.37 7.74 -7.47
N PHE A 61 51.93 6.51 -7.22
CA PHE A 61 52.83 5.41 -6.82
C PHE A 61 53.88 5.11 -7.88
N ARG A 62 53.51 5.14 -9.17
CA ARG A 62 54.51 5.06 -10.24
C ARG A 62 55.56 6.11 -10.12
N GLU A 63 55.18 7.39 -9.95
CA GLU A 63 56.08 8.53 -9.88
C GLU A 63 56.95 8.51 -8.58
N ILE A 64 56.38 8.02 -7.47
CA ILE A 64 57.11 7.79 -6.22
C ILE A 64 58.24 6.80 -6.44
N ILE A 65 57.95 5.67 -7.11
CA ILE A 65 58.97 4.61 -7.31
C ILE A 65 60.02 5.07 -8.33
N ASP A 66 59.59 5.48 -9.53
CA ASP A 66 60.48 5.76 -10.65
C ASP A 66 61.19 7.12 -10.51
N GLY A 67 60.43 8.17 -10.09
CA GLY A 67 60.92 9.53 -10.08
C GLY A 67 61.56 10.00 -8.76
N ALA A 68 61.16 9.40 -7.61
CA ALA A 68 61.68 9.83 -6.32
C ALA A 68 62.64 8.78 -5.71
N ILE A 69 62.19 7.51 -5.56
CA ILE A 69 62.96 6.48 -4.87
C ILE A 69 64.21 6.10 -5.70
N MET A 70 64.02 5.83 -7.00
CA MET A 70 65.15 5.43 -7.88
C MET A 70 66.13 6.57 -8.12
N ALA A 71 65.69 7.84 -8.04
CA ALA A 71 66.53 9.02 -8.13
C ALA A 71 67.13 9.43 -6.79
N GLY A 72 66.72 8.87 -5.67
CA GLY A 72 67.19 9.24 -4.33
C GLY A 72 66.71 10.62 -3.84
N ASP A 73 65.64 11.16 -4.47
CA ASP A 73 65.13 12.53 -4.19
C ASP A 73 64.10 12.49 -3.04
N ARG A 74 64.53 12.86 -1.84
CA ARG A 74 63.70 12.89 -0.63
C ARG A 74 62.62 13.99 -0.66
N ASP A 75 62.93 15.14 -1.25
CA ASP A 75 62.01 16.27 -1.30
C ASP A 75 60.84 15.93 -2.23
N ARG A 76 61.12 15.38 -3.39
CA ARG A 76 60.11 14.88 -4.33
C ARG A 76 59.27 13.75 -3.72
N LEU A 77 59.91 12.82 -2.99
CA LEU A 77 59.18 11.75 -2.25
C LEU A 77 58.18 12.33 -1.27
N THR A 78 58.60 13.36 -0.50
CA THR A 78 57.73 14.01 0.49
C THR A 78 56.55 14.71 -0.18
N VAL A 79 56.79 15.45 -1.26
CA VAL A 79 55.70 16.12 -2.03
C VAL A 79 54.73 15.12 -2.61
N LEU A 80 55.19 14.04 -3.25
CA LEU A 80 54.35 12.99 -3.81
C LEU A 80 53.57 12.24 -2.72
N GLY A 81 54.19 11.98 -1.57
CA GLY A 81 53.51 11.39 -0.42
C GLY A 81 52.38 12.25 0.10
N LEU A 82 52.58 13.56 0.22
CA LEU A 82 51.53 14.52 0.59
C LEU A 82 50.43 14.59 -0.45
N LEU A 83 50.75 14.49 -1.74
CA LEU A 83 49.73 14.43 -2.82
C LEU A 83 48.88 13.17 -2.74
N VAL A 84 49.45 12.01 -2.36
CA VAL A 84 48.64 10.77 -2.15
C VAL A 84 47.69 10.98 -0.98
N VAL A 85 48.14 11.58 0.13
CA VAL A 85 47.25 11.89 1.27
C VAL A 85 46.15 12.89 0.86
N ALA A 86 46.54 13.95 0.13
CA ALA A 86 45.56 14.92 -0.38
C ALA A 86 44.51 14.27 -1.32
N ALA A 87 44.94 13.38 -2.21
CA ALA A 87 44.06 12.64 -3.08
C ALA A 87 43.10 11.71 -2.28
N ALA A 88 43.59 11.05 -1.23
CA ALA A 88 42.77 10.23 -0.35
C ALA A 88 41.74 11.07 0.41
N LEU A 89 42.11 12.23 0.93
CA LEU A 89 41.19 13.16 1.60
C LEU A 89 40.15 13.72 0.63
N ALA A 90 40.55 14.08 -0.58
CA ALA A 90 39.63 14.54 -1.62
C ALA A 90 38.65 13.43 -2.04
N GLN A 91 39.11 12.18 -2.15
CA GLN A 91 38.25 11.04 -2.45
C GLN A 91 37.26 10.77 -1.33
N ALA A 92 37.65 10.86 -0.06
CA ALA A 92 36.76 10.74 1.09
C ALA A 92 35.70 11.87 1.10
N ALA A 93 36.12 13.11 0.81
CA ALA A 93 35.18 14.23 0.69
C ALA A 93 34.16 14.03 -0.46
N LEU A 94 34.63 13.61 -1.65
CA LEU A 94 33.76 13.30 -2.77
C LEU A 94 32.79 12.15 -2.46
N ALA A 95 33.24 11.07 -1.81
CA ALA A 95 32.41 9.98 -1.37
C ALA A 95 31.31 10.44 -0.39
N PHE A 96 31.61 11.36 0.51
CA PHE A 96 30.64 11.97 1.41
C PHE A 96 29.60 12.80 0.63
N VAL A 97 30.03 13.65 -0.30
CA VAL A 97 29.15 14.47 -1.15
C VAL A 97 28.29 13.58 -2.05
N GLU A 98 28.85 12.52 -2.62
CA GLU A 98 28.12 11.50 -3.39
C GLU A 98 27.00 10.88 -2.56
N ARG A 99 27.32 10.44 -1.32
CA ARG A 99 26.33 9.86 -0.41
C ARG A 99 25.24 10.85 -0.02
N TRP A 100 25.62 12.08 0.29
CA TRP A 100 24.67 13.15 0.62
C TRP A 100 23.74 13.47 -0.55
N ALA A 101 24.27 13.63 -1.77
CA ALA A 101 23.50 13.91 -2.96
C ALA A 101 22.53 12.75 -3.29
N SER A 102 23.03 11.49 -3.23
CA SER A 102 22.24 10.28 -3.42
C SER A 102 21.10 10.20 -2.41
N ALA A 103 21.36 10.43 -1.11
CA ALA A 103 20.35 10.41 -0.07
C ALA A 103 19.29 11.50 -0.28
N THR A 104 19.71 12.73 -0.62
CA THR A 104 18.78 13.85 -0.86
C THR A 104 17.82 13.60 -2.02
N VAL A 105 18.31 13.01 -3.11
CA VAL A 105 17.46 12.63 -4.25
C VAL A 105 16.53 11.46 -3.87
N GLY A 106 17.07 10.48 -3.17
CA GLY A 106 16.31 9.27 -2.81
C GLY A 106 15.18 9.52 -1.85
N GLU A 107 15.46 10.19 -0.75
CA GLU A 107 14.44 10.49 0.27
C GLU A 107 13.39 11.48 -0.26
N GLY A 108 13.80 12.45 -1.10
CA GLY A 108 12.87 13.34 -1.76
C GLY A 108 11.90 12.58 -2.68
N LEU A 109 12.39 11.64 -3.48
CA LEU A 109 11.55 10.81 -4.34
C LEU A 109 10.57 9.92 -3.53
N ILE A 110 11.04 9.32 -2.42
CA ILE A 110 10.17 8.56 -1.51
C ILE A 110 9.02 9.43 -1.01
N PHE A 111 9.35 10.64 -0.56
CA PHE A 111 8.36 11.58 -0.06
C PHE A 111 7.31 11.89 -1.12
N ASP A 112 7.75 12.30 -2.32
CA ASP A 112 6.83 12.65 -3.41
C ASP A 112 5.93 11.47 -3.83
N LEU A 113 6.52 10.28 -3.97
CA LEU A 113 5.75 9.06 -4.33
C LEU A 113 4.75 8.66 -3.24
N ARG A 114 5.15 8.74 -1.96
CA ARG A 114 4.24 8.41 -0.85
C ARG A 114 3.08 9.37 -0.75
N VAL A 115 3.35 10.67 -0.89
CA VAL A 115 2.30 11.70 -0.87
C VAL A 115 1.35 11.51 -2.06
N ALA A 116 1.88 11.31 -3.27
CA ALA A 116 1.06 11.09 -4.46
C ALA A 116 0.20 9.82 -4.36
N LEU A 117 0.79 8.70 -3.88
CA LEU A 117 0.05 7.46 -3.66
C LEU A 117 -1.04 7.61 -2.59
N PHE A 118 -0.70 8.24 -1.46
CA PHE A 118 -1.65 8.43 -0.36
C PHE A 118 -2.82 9.30 -0.77
N ASP A 119 -2.57 10.44 -1.44
CA ASP A 119 -3.61 11.32 -1.97
C ASP A 119 -4.50 10.59 -2.99
N HIS A 120 -3.88 9.84 -3.93
CA HIS A 120 -4.64 9.09 -4.93
C HIS A 120 -5.51 8.00 -4.29
N VAL A 121 -4.93 7.19 -3.39
CA VAL A 121 -5.67 6.10 -2.72
C VAL A 121 -6.85 6.63 -1.91
N GLN A 122 -6.71 7.78 -1.23
CA GLN A 122 -7.85 8.39 -0.50
C GLN A 122 -9.01 8.81 -1.40
N ARG A 123 -8.75 9.09 -2.66
CA ARG A 123 -9.77 9.49 -3.66
C ARG A 123 -10.41 8.31 -4.37
N LEU A 124 -9.86 7.10 -4.21
CA LEU A 124 -10.44 5.90 -4.83
C LEU A 124 -11.80 5.55 -4.20
N PRO A 125 -12.72 4.99 -4.98
CA PRO A 125 -14.05 4.64 -4.52
C PRO A 125 -14.03 3.48 -3.54
N ILE A 126 -15.10 3.32 -2.77
CA ILE A 126 -15.23 2.23 -1.79
C ILE A 126 -15.12 0.85 -2.45
N SER A 127 -15.54 0.72 -3.71
CA SER A 127 -15.40 -0.51 -4.50
C SER A 127 -13.98 -1.01 -4.63
N PHE A 128 -12.99 -0.11 -4.65
CA PHE A 128 -11.58 -0.47 -4.63
C PHE A 128 -11.20 -1.15 -3.30
N PHE A 129 -11.62 -0.59 -2.17
CA PHE A 129 -11.28 -1.10 -0.83
C PHE A 129 -11.96 -2.42 -0.49
N THR A 130 -13.17 -2.66 -0.99
CA THR A 130 -13.88 -3.93 -0.77
C THR A 130 -13.23 -5.11 -1.47
N ARG A 131 -12.51 -4.88 -2.57
CA ARG A 131 -11.83 -5.91 -3.37
C ARG A 131 -10.33 -6.03 -3.07
N THR A 132 -9.73 -5.00 -2.48
CA THR A 132 -8.28 -4.89 -2.28
C THR A 132 -7.86 -5.42 -0.91
N GLN A 133 -6.84 -6.26 -0.88
CA GLN A 133 -6.20 -6.65 0.39
C GLN A 133 -5.47 -5.46 1.00
N THR A 134 -5.93 -4.99 2.16
CA THR A 134 -5.32 -3.86 2.88
C THR A 134 -3.82 -4.07 3.14
N GLY A 135 -3.41 -5.28 3.51
CA GLY A 135 -1.99 -5.61 3.73
C GLY A 135 -1.13 -5.49 2.48
N ALA A 136 -1.66 -5.88 1.32
CA ALA A 136 -0.98 -5.72 0.03
C ALA A 136 -0.85 -4.25 -0.36
N LEU A 137 -1.89 -3.45 -0.16
CA LEU A 137 -1.89 -2.02 -0.40
C LEU A 137 -0.85 -1.30 0.48
N VAL A 138 -0.84 -1.56 1.79
CA VAL A 138 0.16 -1.01 2.73
C VAL A 138 1.58 -1.42 2.33
N SER A 139 1.78 -2.66 1.89
CA SER A 139 3.07 -3.12 1.36
C SER A 139 3.51 -2.35 0.11
N ARG A 140 2.57 -2.01 -0.79
CA ARG A 140 2.86 -1.16 -1.96
C ARG A 140 3.34 0.24 -1.55
N LEU A 141 2.63 0.88 -0.63
CA LEU A 141 2.98 2.23 -0.16
C LEU A 141 4.32 2.27 0.57
N ASN A 142 4.74 1.18 1.20
CA ASN A 142 6.00 1.12 1.94
C ASN A 142 7.13 0.46 1.12
N ASN A 143 7.01 -0.81 0.80
CA ASN A 143 8.12 -1.61 0.28
C ASN A 143 8.41 -1.32 -1.20
N ASP A 144 7.38 -1.16 -2.04
CA ASP A 144 7.58 -0.91 -3.47
C ASP A 144 8.07 0.52 -3.72
N VAL A 145 7.65 1.50 -2.90
CA VAL A 145 8.22 2.87 -2.96
C VAL A 145 9.70 2.87 -2.58
N ILE A 146 10.11 2.13 -1.54
CA ILE A 146 11.53 1.95 -1.18
C ILE A 146 12.28 1.20 -2.30
N GLY A 147 11.66 0.21 -2.93
CA GLY A 147 12.19 -0.49 -4.09
C GLY A 147 12.46 0.45 -5.27
N ALA A 148 11.49 1.30 -5.59
CA ALA A 148 11.61 2.32 -6.62
C ALA A 148 12.73 3.34 -6.33
N GLN A 149 12.88 3.78 -5.07
CA GLN A 149 13.98 4.66 -4.66
C GLN A 149 15.35 4.00 -4.90
N ARG A 150 15.52 2.74 -4.47
CA ARG A 150 16.80 2.02 -4.67
C ARG A 150 17.22 1.99 -6.14
N ALA A 151 16.26 1.98 -7.07
CA ALA A 151 16.52 2.07 -8.50
C ALA A 151 17.30 3.32 -8.90
N LEU A 152 16.81 4.47 -8.48
CA LEU A 152 17.34 5.76 -8.91
C LEU A 152 18.64 6.12 -8.19
N THR A 153 18.74 5.85 -6.89
CA THR A 153 19.86 6.31 -6.08
C THR A 153 20.92 5.23 -5.85
N GLY A 154 20.50 3.98 -5.63
CA GLY A 154 21.42 2.87 -5.46
C GLY A 154 21.90 2.32 -6.79
N THR A 155 20.99 1.72 -7.56
CA THR A 155 21.35 0.95 -8.75
C THR A 155 21.93 1.81 -9.86
N LEU A 156 21.29 2.94 -10.20
CA LEU A 156 21.78 3.83 -11.26
C LEU A 156 23.15 4.41 -10.89
N GLY A 157 23.30 4.90 -9.66
CA GLY A 157 24.58 5.42 -9.17
C GLY A 157 25.69 4.37 -9.21
N THR A 158 25.41 3.18 -8.70
CA THR A 158 26.37 2.07 -8.70
C THR A 158 26.74 1.64 -10.11
N VAL A 159 25.79 1.53 -11.03
CA VAL A 159 26.05 1.16 -12.43
C VAL A 159 26.91 2.22 -13.13
N VAL A 160 26.56 3.50 -12.99
CA VAL A 160 27.29 4.60 -13.60
C VAL A 160 28.71 4.70 -13.01
N SER A 161 28.83 4.69 -11.67
CA SER A 161 30.14 4.73 -10.99
C SER A 161 31.03 3.58 -11.43
N ASN A 162 30.54 2.35 -11.39
CA ASN A 162 31.34 1.19 -11.77
C ASN A 162 31.69 1.17 -13.28
N ALA A 163 30.79 1.65 -14.14
CA ALA A 163 31.07 1.76 -15.57
C ALA A 163 32.17 2.81 -15.85
N ILE A 164 32.10 3.97 -15.21
CA ILE A 164 33.12 5.03 -15.34
C ILE A 164 34.44 4.56 -14.75
N THR A 165 34.44 3.97 -13.54
CA THR A 165 35.63 3.46 -12.89
C THR A 165 36.31 2.37 -13.73
N ALA A 166 35.53 1.41 -14.26
CA ALA A 166 36.07 0.38 -15.14
C ALA A 166 36.65 0.97 -16.44
N ALA A 167 35.96 1.92 -17.06
CA ALA A 167 36.42 2.57 -18.28
C ALA A 167 37.69 3.39 -18.06
N THR A 168 37.74 4.20 -17.01
CA THR A 168 38.91 5.03 -16.67
C THR A 168 40.11 4.17 -16.27
N THR A 169 39.91 3.12 -15.47
CA THR A 169 40.97 2.17 -15.09
C THR A 169 41.53 1.44 -16.31
N LEU A 170 40.65 0.92 -17.20
CA LEU A 170 41.05 0.28 -18.46
C LEU A 170 41.82 1.24 -19.37
N LEU A 171 41.33 2.46 -19.54
CA LEU A 171 42.02 3.47 -20.34
C LEU A 171 43.42 3.79 -19.76
N THR A 172 43.54 3.98 -18.43
CA THR A 172 44.79 4.22 -17.76
C THR A 172 45.78 3.06 -17.92
N LEU A 173 45.29 1.81 -17.77
CA LEU A 173 46.08 0.60 -18.03
C LEU A 173 46.61 0.57 -19.47
N PHE A 174 45.78 0.87 -20.45
CA PHE A 174 46.15 0.89 -21.87
C PHE A 174 47.21 1.97 -22.19
N LEU A 175 47.09 3.14 -21.56
CA LEU A 175 48.07 4.25 -21.71
C LEU A 175 49.40 3.95 -21.02
N LEU A 176 49.39 3.15 -19.94
CA LEU A 176 50.61 2.76 -19.25
C LEU A 176 51.40 1.70 -20.03
N GLU A 177 50.78 0.58 -20.41
CA GLU A 177 51.36 -0.47 -21.22
C GLU A 177 50.29 -1.33 -21.87
N TRP A 178 50.08 -1.20 -23.18
CA TRP A 178 48.99 -1.81 -23.93
C TRP A 178 49.09 -3.34 -24.00
N ARG A 179 50.33 -3.90 -23.99
CA ARG A 179 50.54 -5.36 -24.11
C ARG A 179 50.05 -6.10 -22.89
N VAL A 180 50.38 -5.61 -21.70
CA VAL A 180 49.94 -6.18 -20.43
C VAL A 180 48.43 -5.96 -20.25
N SER A 181 47.94 -4.79 -20.66
CA SER A 181 46.52 -4.47 -20.62
C SER A 181 45.66 -5.38 -21.51
N LEU A 182 46.16 -5.69 -22.71
CA LEU A 182 45.49 -6.62 -23.63
C LEU A 182 45.40 -8.04 -23.03
N LEU A 183 46.48 -8.48 -22.35
CA LEU A 183 46.50 -9.77 -21.66
C LEU A 183 45.49 -9.79 -20.49
N ALA A 184 45.41 -8.73 -19.69
CA ALA A 184 44.43 -8.58 -18.64
C ALA A 184 42.99 -8.58 -19.19
N MET A 185 42.79 -7.98 -20.38
CA MET A 185 41.50 -7.95 -21.07
C MET A 185 41.04 -9.32 -21.59
N VAL A 186 41.96 -10.20 -21.96
CA VAL A 186 41.64 -11.60 -22.35
C VAL A 186 41.07 -12.38 -21.17
N LEU A 187 41.38 -12.02 -19.92
CA LEU A 187 40.79 -12.63 -18.72
C LEU A 187 39.34 -12.21 -18.48
N LEU A 188 38.88 -11.09 -19.04
CA LEU A 188 37.51 -10.56 -18.81
C LEU A 188 36.40 -11.53 -19.27
N PRO A 189 36.43 -12.15 -20.47
CA PRO A 189 35.46 -13.16 -20.89
C PRO A 189 35.43 -14.36 -19.94
N LEU A 190 36.61 -14.81 -19.49
CA LEU A 190 36.74 -15.92 -18.54
C LEU A 190 36.08 -15.59 -17.19
N PHE A 191 35.99 -14.29 -16.84
CA PHE A 191 35.32 -13.79 -15.69
C PHE A 191 33.79 -13.66 -15.90
N ILE A 192 33.35 -13.05 -17.00
CA ILE A 192 31.96 -12.69 -17.26
C ILE A 192 31.08 -13.94 -17.52
N LEU A 193 31.59 -14.96 -18.22
CA LEU A 193 30.80 -16.12 -18.60
C LEU A 193 30.36 -16.98 -17.39
N PRO A 194 31.26 -17.39 -16.46
CA PRO A 194 30.85 -18.09 -15.24
C PRO A 194 29.97 -17.20 -14.33
N ALA A 195 30.29 -15.90 -14.20
CA ALA A 195 29.54 -14.96 -13.41
C ALA A 195 28.06 -14.89 -13.82
N ARG A 196 27.78 -14.82 -15.13
CA ARG A 196 26.41 -14.82 -15.65
C ARG A 196 25.64 -16.12 -15.36
N ARG A 197 26.34 -17.28 -15.36
CA ARG A 197 25.72 -18.59 -15.10
C ARG A 197 25.40 -18.74 -13.61
N VAL A 198 26.34 -18.41 -12.74
CA VAL A 198 26.15 -18.47 -11.29
C VAL A 198 25.12 -17.43 -10.83
N GLY A 199 25.15 -16.23 -11.37
CA GLY A 199 24.18 -15.17 -11.08
C GLY A 199 22.73 -15.62 -11.35
N ARG A 200 22.47 -16.31 -12.46
CA ARG A 200 21.14 -16.89 -12.75
C ARG A 200 20.73 -17.97 -11.74
N THR A 201 21.66 -18.82 -11.33
CA THR A 201 21.40 -19.86 -10.32
C THR A 201 21.07 -19.24 -8.96
N VAL A 202 21.85 -18.24 -8.53
CA VAL A 202 21.63 -17.51 -7.26
C VAL A 202 20.29 -16.77 -7.30
N ALA A 203 19.93 -16.13 -8.42
CA ALA A 203 18.64 -15.47 -8.58
C ALA A 203 17.46 -16.46 -8.44
N GLY A 204 17.57 -17.67 -9.03
CA GLY A 204 16.56 -18.73 -8.88
C GLY A 204 16.40 -19.18 -7.43
N ILE A 205 17.52 -19.45 -6.74
CA ILE A 205 17.52 -19.84 -5.32
C ILE A 205 16.91 -18.73 -4.43
N THR A 206 17.24 -17.47 -4.70
CA THR A 206 16.70 -16.32 -3.95
C THR A 206 15.19 -16.22 -4.15
N ARG A 207 14.69 -16.38 -5.39
CA ARG A 207 13.25 -16.35 -5.70
C ARG A 207 12.50 -17.48 -4.98
N GLU A 208 13.03 -18.69 -4.97
CA GLU A 208 12.45 -19.83 -4.23
C GLU A 208 12.40 -19.53 -2.73
N GLY A 209 13.48 -18.95 -2.16
CA GLY A 209 13.53 -18.52 -0.77
C GLY A 209 12.48 -17.45 -0.44
N MET A 210 12.26 -16.47 -1.31
CA MET A 210 11.23 -15.45 -1.14
C MET A 210 9.82 -16.05 -1.12
N ASN A 211 9.52 -16.98 -2.02
CA ASN A 211 8.21 -17.66 -2.06
C ASN A 211 7.95 -18.50 -0.81
N LEU A 212 8.96 -19.20 -0.29
CA LEU A 212 8.84 -19.96 0.96
C LEU A 212 8.64 -19.05 2.18
N ASN A 213 9.35 -17.92 2.23
CA ASN A 213 9.14 -16.91 3.29
C ASN A 213 7.73 -16.31 3.21
N ALA A 214 7.23 -16.01 2.03
CA ALA A 214 5.85 -15.53 1.84
C ALA A 214 4.84 -16.55 2.37
N SER A 215 4.97 -17.84 2.03
CA SER A 215 4.11 -18.91 2.56
C SER A 215 4.17 -19.04 4.09
N MET A 216 5.33 -18.84 4.69
CA MET A 216 5.46 -18.80 6.15
C MET A 216 4.74 -17.60 6.76
N ASN A 217 4.92 -16.41 6.18
CA ASN A 217 4.28 -15.20 6.65
C ASN A 217 2.75 -15.32 6.59
N THR A 218 2.18 -15.85 5.50
CA THR A 218 0.75 -16.12 5.40
C THR A 218 0.29 -17.02 6.54
N THR A 219 0.99 -18.13 6.79
CA THR A 219 0.65 -19.04 7.89
C THR A 219 0.67 -18.34 9.27
N MET A 220 1.68 -17.49 9.52
CA MET A 220 1.75 -16.72 10.78
C MET A 220 0.61 -15.71 10.91
N THR A 221 0.32 -14.97 9.83
CA THR A 221 -0.76 -13.97 9.81
C THR A 221 -2.13 -14.60 10.06
N GLU A 222 -2.40 -15.76 9.43
CA GLU A 222 -3.65 -16.49 9.64
C GLU A 222 -3.83 -16.99 11.07
N ARG A 223 -2.74 -17.46 11.72
CA ARG A 223 -2.81 -18.07 13.04
C ARG A 223 -2.65 -17.09 14.20
N PHE A 224 -2.02 -15.94 13.97
CA PHE A 224 -1.72 -14.98 15.05
C PHE A 224 -2.70 -13.82 15.13
N ASN A 225 -3.68 -13.72 14.20
CA ASN A 225 -4.83 -12.83 14.42
C ASN A 225 -5.75 -13.42 15.51
N VAL A 226 -6.62 -12.60 16.09
CA VAL A 226 -7.48 -12.99 17.22
C VAL A 226 -8.32 -14.24 16.91
N SER A 227 -8.99 -14.24 15.74
CA SER A 227 -9.85 -15.37 15.33
C SER A 227 -9.07 -16.64 15.06
N GLY A 228 -7.92 -16.53 14.39
CA GLY A 228 -7.02 -17.65 14.13
C GLY A 228 -6.44 -18.23 15.42
N ALA A 229 -5.98 -17.37 16.33
CA ALA A 229 -5.48 -17.79 17.63
C ALA A 229 -6.57 -18.48 18.47
N GLN A 230 -7.81 -17.97 18.43
CA GLN A 230 -8.96 -18.61 19.09
C GLN A 230 -9.25 -19.98 18.47
N LEU A 231 -9.26 -20.09 17.15
CA LEU A 231 -9.47 -21.37 16.45
C LEU A 231 -8.40 -22.40 16.83
N VAL A 232 -7.12 -21.99 16.81
CA VAL A 232 -5.99 -22.88 17.20
C VAL A 232 -6.10 -23.30 18.66
N LYS A 233 -6.54 -22.42 19.56
CA LYS A 233 -6.70 -22.75 20.99
C LYS A 233 -7.89 -23.67 21.26
N LEU A 234 -8.99 -23.53 20.52
CA LEU A 234 -10.20 -24.32 20.71
C LEU A 234 -10.14 -25.69 20.03
N PHE A 235 -9.55 -25.78 18.85
CA PHE A 235 -9.61 -26.96 17.99
C PHE A 235 -8.24 -27.46 17.54
N GLY A 236 -7.19 -26.63 17.63
CA GLY A 236 -5.85 -26.96 17.18
C GLY A 236 -5.09 -27.83 18.16
N ARG A 237 -4.06 -28.52 17.64
CA ARG A 237 -3.06 -29.25 18.41
C ARG A 237 -1.73 -28.52 18.30
N PRO A 238 -1.24 -27.87 19.37
CA PRO A 238 -0.01 -27.07 19.32
C PRO A 238 1.21 -27.80 18.75
N SER A 239 1.33 -29.11 19.01
CA SER A 239 2.41 -29.93 18.45
C SER A 239 2.33 -30.06 16.94
N GLU A 240 1.15 -30.34 16.38
CA GLU A 240 0.94 -30.49 14.93
C GLU A 240 1.17 -29.15 14.19
N GLU A 241 0.72 -28.02 14.77
CA GLU A 241 0.98 -26.68 14.25
C GLU A 241 2.48 -26.36 14.25
N THR A 242 3.17 -26.67 15.36
CA THR A 242 4.62 -26.48 15.48
C THR A 242 5.38 -27.34 14.48
N ASP A 243 5.01 -28.61 14.31
CA ASP A 243 5.64 -29.51 13.34
C ASP A 243 5.39 -29.05 11.89
N GLY A 244 4.18 -28.59 11.60
CA GLY A 244 3.82 -27.99 10.32
C GLY A 244 4.68 -26.76 9.98
N PHE A 245 4.84 -25.86 10.95
CA PHE A 245 5.68 -24.69 10.81
C PHE A 245 7.17 -25.05 10.71
N ALA A 246 7.66 -25.99 11.54
CA ALA A 246 9.05 -26.45 11.53
C ALA A 246 9.46 -27.04 10.19
N ARG A 247 8.58 -27.79 9.51
CA ARG A 247 8.86 -28.30 8.15
C ARG A 247 9.03 -27.17 7.12
N ARG A 248 8.24 -26.09 7.21
CA ARG A 248 8.37 -24.91 6.32
C ARG A 248 9.63 -24.12 6.65
N ALA A 249 9.88 -23.84 7.92
CA ALA A 249 11.08 -23.15 8.39
C ALA A 249 12.36 -23.94 8.04
N GLY A 250 12.32 -25.26 8.10
CA GLY A 250 13.40 -26.14 7.67
C GLY A 250 13.76 -25.96 6.18
N ARG A 251 12.75 -25.87 5.30
CA ARG A 251 12.99 -25.61 3.88
C ARG A 251 13.58 -24.20 3.64
N VAL A 252 13.11 -23.19 4.36
CA VAL A 252 13.68 -21.84 4.29
C VAL A 252 15.14 -21.83 4.74
N ARG A 253 15.46 -22.51 5.85
CA ARG A 253 16.85 -22.69 6.32
C ARG A 253 17.73 -23.35 5.24
N ASP A 254 17.28 -24.46 4.65
CA ASP A 254 18.08 -25.23 3.68
C ASP A 254 18.34 -24.42 2.42
N ILE A 255 17.35 -23.66 1.95
CA ILE A 255 17.52 -22.71 0.84
C ILE A 255 18.44 -21.55 1.24
N GLY A 256 18.32 -21.02 2.46
CA GLY A 256 19.20 -19.98 2.98
C GLY A 256 20.66 -20.41 3.01
N ILE A 257 20.94 -21.63 3.50
CA ILE A 257 22.28 -22.24 3.50
C ILE A 257 22.78 -22.39 2.07
N ARG A 258 21.96 -22.94 1.18
CA ARG A 258 22.33 -23.12 -0.24
C ARG A 258 22.65 -21.77 -0.91
N ASN A 259 21.84 -20.76 -0.70
CA ASN A 259 22.08 -19.40 -1.23
C ASN A 259 23.41 -18.82 -0.71
N ALA A 260 23.65 -18.92 0.60
CA ALA A 260 24.88 -18.41 1.23
C ALA A 260 26.13 -19.11 0.67
N LEU A 261 26.08 -20.44 0.49
CA LEU A 261 27.21 -21.20 -0.05
C LEU A 261 27.49 -20.86 -1.52
N PHE A 262 26.44 -20.82 -2.38
CA PHE A 262 26.61 -20.46 -3.78
C PHE A 262 27.11 -19.02 -3.97
N SER A 263 26.54 -18.05 -3.23
CA SER A 263 26.98 -16.67 -3.26
C SER A 263 28.44 -16.54 -2.79
N ARG A 264 28.81 -17.22 -1.72
CA ARG A 264 30.19 -17.19 -1.20
C ARG A 264 31.19 -17.86 -2.13
N ALA A 265 30.85 -19.02 -2.69
CA ALA A 265 31.67 -19.72 -3.68
C ALA A 265 31.92 -18.84 -4.91
N PHE A 266 30.88 -18.10 -5.35
CA PHE A 266 31.01 -17.15 -6.43
C PHE A 266 32.01 -16.02 -6.10
N VAL A 267 31.88 -15.37 -4.93
CA VAL A 267 32.80 -14.32 -4.51
C VAL A 267 34.23 -14.85 -4.42
N ILE A 268 34.43 -16.06 -3.88
CA ILE A 268 35.77 -16.68 -3.79
C ILE A 268 36.34 -16.93 -5.19
N ALA A 269 35.54 -17.44 -6.12
CA ALA A 269 35.98 -17.67 -7.51
C ALA A 269 36.40 -16.35 -8.20
N LEU A 270 35.63 -15.26 -7.96
CA LEU A 270 35.97 -13.93 -8.48
C LEU A 270 37.28 -13.40 -7.88
N THR A 271 37.45 -13.54 -6.56
CA THR A 271 38.68 -13.12 -5.88
C THR A 271 39.91 -13.91 -6.39
N LEU A 272 39.75 -15.22 -6.60
CA LEU A 272 40.81 -16.07 -7.16
C LEU A 272 41.20 -15.64 -8.58
N LEU A 273 40.20 -15.37 -9.42
CA LEU A 273 40.45 -14.86 -10.80
C LEU A 273 41.19 -13.51 -10.75
N GLY A 274 40.79 -12.62 -9.81
CA GLY A 274 41.46 -11.34 -9.59
C GLY A 274 42.93 -11.52 -9.19
N ALA A 275 43.20 -12.37 -8.20
CA ALA A 275 44.54 -12.68 -7.75
C ALA A 275 45.38 -13.32 -8.88
N THR A 276 44.78 -14.22 -9.65
CA THR A 276 45.46 -14.84 -10.82
C THR A 276 45.80 -13.78 -11.87
N GLY A 277 44.85 -12.87 -12.18
CA GLY A 277 45.08 -11.76 -13.11
C GLY A 277 46.25 -10.85 -12.65
N THR A 278 46.26 -10.49 -11.37
CA THR A 278 47.35 -9.71 -10.78
C THR A 278 48.68 -10.47 -10.86
N ALA A 279 48.70 -11.77 -10.56
CA ALA A 279 49.93 -12.60 -10.67
C ALA A 279 50.46 -12.64 -12.09
N ILE A 280 49.59 -12.77 -13.09
CA ILE A 280 49.97 -12.76 -14.51
C ILE A 280 50.55 -11.41 -14.92
N VAL A 281 49.94 -10.30 -14.45
CA VAL A 281 50.47 -8.94 -14.71
C VAL A 281 51.86 -8.78 -14.11
N TYR A 282 52.12 -9.24 -12.89
CA TYR A 282 53.42 -9.19 -12.27
C TYR A 282 54.44 -10.12 -12.97
N TRP A 283 54.03 -11.30 -13.42
CA TRP A 283 54.90 -12.24 -14.14
C TRP A 283 55.31 -11.68 -15.50
N VAL A 284 54.33 -11.34 -16.35
CA VAL A 284 54.61 -10.85 -17.73
C VAL A 284 55.21 -9.44 -17.68
N GLY A 285 54.59 -8.55 -16.87
CA GLY A 285 55.11 -7.18 -16.69
C GLY A 285 56.49 -7.17 -16.04
N GLY A 286 56.75 -8.08 -15.09
CA GLY A 286 58.08 -8.25 -14.49
C GLY A 286 59.12 -8.67 -15.51
N SER A 287 58.79 -9.58 -16.45
CA SER A 287 59.67 -9.94 -17.58
C SER A 287 59.97 -8.75 -18.49
N LEU A 288 58.96 -7.88 -18.75
CA LEU A 288 59.14 -6.64 -19.50
C LEU A 288 59.97 -5.60 -18.73
N ALA A 289 59.85 -5.54 -17.42
CA ALA A 289 60.66 -4.68 -16.56
C ALA A 289 62.12 -5.12 -16.54
N ILE A 290 62.39 -6.44 -16.45
CA ILE A 290 63.74 -7.00 -16.54
C ILE A 290 64.39 -6.68 -17.90
N SER A 291 63.61 -6.72 -18.99
CA SER A 291 64.10 -6.36 -20.33
C SER A 291 64.25 -4.83 -20.53
N GLY A 292 63.92 -4.00 -19.54
CA GLY A 292 63.99 -2.55 -19.64
C GLY A 292 62.85 -1.90 -20.46
N SER A 293 61.83 -2.68 -20.86
CA SER A 293 60.72 -2.18 -21.67
C SER A 293 59.74 -1.34 -20.86
N ILE A 294 59.60 -1.62 -19.57
CA ILE A 294 58.79 -0.84 -18.62
C ILE A 294 59.56 -0.59 -17.32
N THR A 295 59.13 0.43 -16.54
CA THR A 295 59.70 0.72 -15.25
C THR A 295 59.06 -0.09 -14.13
N ILE A 296 59.76 -0.20 -12.97
CA ILE A 296 59.23 -0.88 -11.76
C ILE A 296 57.99 -0.18 -11.24
N GLY A 297 57.97 1.17 -11.25
CA GLY A 297 56.81 1.94 -10.84
C GLY A 297 55.62 1.75 -11.76
N THR A 298 55.83 1.61 -13.08
CA THR A 298 54.77 1.26 -14.02
C THR A 298 54.17 -0.12 -13.69
N LEU A 299 55.03 -1.12 -13.43
CA LEU A 299 54.57 -2.46 -13.03
C LEU A 299 53.73 -2.44 -11.74
N ALA A 300 54.23 -1.73 -10.71
CA ALA A 300 53.52 -1.59 -9.44
C ALA A 300 52.14 -0.93 -9.62
N SER A 301 52.06 0.16 -10.38
CA SER A 301 50.82 0.87 -10.68
C SER A 301 49.83 0.00 -11.43
N MET A 302 50.30 -0.77 -12.42
CA MET A 302 49.43 -1.71 -13.17
C MET A 302 48.87 -2.81 -12.28
N GLY A 303 49.66 -3.33 -11.33
CA GLY A 303 49.17 -4.32 -10.36
C GLY A 303 48.00 -3.79 -9.51
N VAL A 304 48.11 -2.55 -9.02
CA VAL A 304 47.06 -1.87 -8.24
C VAL A 304 45.83 -1.62 -9.11
N LEU A 305 45.99 -1.09 -10.34
CA LEU A 305 44.90 -0.77 -11.24
C LEU A 305 44.14 -2.04 -11.65
N VAL A 306 44.83 -3.15 -11.93
CA VAL A 306 44.20 -4.43 -12.25
C VAL A 306 43.42 -4.94 -11.05
N ALA A 307 43.96 -4.85 -9.83
CA ALA A 307 43.22 -5.25 -8.64
C ALA A 307 41.94 -4.40 -8.42
N GLN A 308 42.02 -3.09 -8.71
CA GLN A 308 40.87 -2.19 -8.62
C GLN A 308 39.77 -2.47 -9.69
N LEU A 309 40.09 -3.07 -10.81
CA LEU A 309 39.15 -3.33 -11.92
C LEU A 309 38.09 -4.39 -11.57
N TYR A 310 38.44 -5.38 -10.74
CA TYR A 310 37.57 -6.52 -10.49
C TYR A 310 36.32 -6.15 -9.68
N GLY A 311 36.40 -5.22 -8.74
CA GLY A 311 35.27 -4.76 -7.95
C GLY A 311 34.14 -4.22 -8.82
N PRO A 312 34.39 -3.18 -9.63
CA PRO A 312 33.41 -2.61 -10.57
C PRO A 312 32.81 -3.66 -11.52
N LEU A 313 33.62 -4.55 -12.07
CA LEU A 313 33.15 -5.58 -12.99
C LEU A 313 32.20 -6.59 -12.31
N ALA A 314 32.51 -6.99 -11.08
CA ALA A 314 31.65 -7.85 -10.28
C ALA A 314 30.27 -7.21 -10.02
N GLN A 315 30.26 -5.93 -9.67
CA GLN A 315 29.02 -5.18 -9.40
C GLN A 315 28.20 -4.97 -10.67
N LEU A 316 28.82 -4.67 -11.80
CA LEU A 316 28.13 -4.54 -13.10
C LEU A 316 27.45 -5.85 -13.54
N THR A 317 27.94 -7.01 -13.11
CA THR A 317 27.32 -8.29 -13.42
C THR A 317 25.90 -8.41 -12.81
N ASN A 318 25.67 -7.85 -11.62
CA ASN A 318 24.38 -7.85 -10.93
C ASN A 318 23.46 -6.68 -11.36
N ALA A 319 24.04 -5.66 -11.99
CA ALA A 319 23.34 -4.43 -12.34
C ALA A 319 22.03 -4.65 -13.13
N ARG A 320 22.00 -5.66 -14.02
CA ARG A 320 20.79 -6.00 -14.79
C ARG A 320 19.65 -6.46 -13.89
N VAL A 321 19.93 -7.30 -12.90
CA VAL A 321 18.92 -7.81 -11.97
C VAL A 321 18.40 -6.67 -11.08
N ASP A 322 19.31 -5.84 -10.59
CA ASP A 322 18.97 -4.70 -9.73
C ASP A 322 18.11 -3.68 -10.49
N VAL A 323 18.47 -3.37 -11.75
CA VAL A 323 17.69 -2.47 -12.62
C VAL A 323 16.30 -3.05 -12.88
N MET A 324 16.20 -4.33 -13.22
CA MET A 324 14.89 -4.97 -13.48
C MET A 324 14.00 -4.98 -12.23
N SER A 325 14.56 -5.36 -11.07
CA SER A 325 13.81 -5.33 -9.79
C SER A 325 13.28 -3.95 -9.46
N ALA A 326 14.08 -2.94 -9.74
CA ALA A 326 13.74 -1.56 -9.55
C ALA A 326 12.56 -1.10 -10.44
N PHE A 327 12.59 -1.48 -11.73
CA PHE A 327 11.48 -1.16 -12.64
C PHE A 327 10.19 -1.89 -12.26
N VAL A 328 10.27 -3.13 -11.78
CA VAL A 328 9.10 -3.85 -11.25
C VAL A 328 8.48 -3.11 -10.08
N SER A 329 9.29 -2.54 -9.17
CA SER A 329 8.77 -1.72 -8.07
C SER A 329 8.06 -0.46 -8.59
N PHE A 330 8.60 0.21 -9.60
CA PHE A 330 7.92 1.35 -10.24
C PHE A 330 6.61 0.94 -10.93
N GLU A 331 6.60 -0.15 -11.68
CA GLU A 331 5.39 -0.67 -12.34
C GLU A 331 4.27 -0.91 -11.33
N ARG A 332 4.61 -1.55 -10.22
CA ARG A 332 3.66 -1.78 -9.12
C ARG A 332 3.14 -0.50 -8.47
N VAL A 333 3.98 0.53 -8.29
CA VAL A 333 3.56 1.83 -7.80
C VAL A 333 2.63 2.53 -8.79
N PHE A 334 2.97 2.51 -10.09
CA PHE A 334 2.15 3.11 -11.13
C PHE A 334 0.83 2.38 -11.35
N GLU A 335 0.78 1.06 -11.16
CA GLU A 335 -0.44 0.28 -11.20
C GLU A 335 -1.48 0.78 -10.17
N VAL A 336 -1.04 1.19 -8.97
CA VAL A 336 -1.93 1.82 -7.99
C VAL A 336 -2.31 3.23 -8.40
N LEU A 337 -1.36 4.04 -8.90
CA LEU A 337 -1.64 5.40 -9.36
C LEU A 337 -2.55 5.46 -10.61
N ASP A 338 -2.65 4.37 -11.34
CA ASP A 338 -3.51 4.21 -12.52
C ASP A 338 -4.83 3.50 -12.19
N ALA A 339 -5.05 3.14 -10.92
CA ALA A 339 -6.29 2.50 -10.51
C ALA A 339 -7.50 3.36 -10.93
N PRO A 340 -8.50 2.75 -11.59
CA PRO A 340 -9.65 3.50 -12.07
C PRO A 340 -10.48 4.06 -10.92
N ASN A 341 -10.97 5.27 -11.08
CA ASN A 341 -11.92 5.88 -10.16
C ASN A 341 -13.24 6.18 -10.90
N PRO A 342 -14.17 5.23 -10.95
CA PRO A 342 -15.45 5.41 -11.64
C PRO A 342 -16.38 6.41 -10.95
N VAL A 343 -16.08 6.82 -9.72
CA VAL A 343 -16.89 7.76 -8.92
C VAL A 343 -16.14 9.09 -8.73
N ALA A 344 -15.31 9.49 -9.69
CA ALA A 344 -14.61 10.78 -9.63
C ALA A 344 -15.58 11.95 -9.83
N ASP A 345 -15.20 13.12 -9.30
CA ASP A 345 -15.93 14.36 -9.62
C ASP A 345 -15.81 14.65 -11.13
N SER A 346 -16.96 15.00 -11.74
CA SER A 346 -16.97 15.44 -13.12
C SER A 346 -16.12 16.72 -13.28
N PRO A 347 -15.45 16.92 -14.42
CA PRO A 347 -14.81 18.22 -14.72
C PRO A 347 -15.77 19.42 -14.65
N ASP A 348 -17.07 19.16 -14.85
CA ASP A 348 -18.14 20.16 -14.80
C ASP A 348 -18.88 20.16 -13.44
N ALA A 349 -18.35 19.47 -12.41
CA ALA A 349 -18.95 19.43 -11.09
C ALA A 349 -19.05 20.85 -10.52
N GLN A 350 -20.19 21.12 -9.88
CA GLN A 350 -20.51 22.43 -9.31
C GLN A 350 -20.60 22.35 -7.79
N PRO A 351 -20.35 23.45 -7.08
CA PRO A 351 -20.64 23.54 -5.67
C PRO A 351 -22.15 23.44 -5.44
N MET A 352 -22.53 22.82 -4.32
CA MET A 352 -23.92 22.72 -3.95
C MET A 352 -24.47 24.11 -3.62
N PRO A 353 -25.61 24.53 -4.22
CA PRO A 353 -26.18 25.84 -3.92
C PRO A 353 -26.46 26.03 -2.41
N ALA A 354 -26.17 27.21 -1.88
CA ALA A 354 -26.34 27.49 -0.45
C ALA A 354 -27.82 27.37 -0.01
N GLU A 355 -28.75 27.54 -0.92
CA GLU A 355 -30.20 27.44 -0.70
C GLU A 355 -30.71 25.97 -0.70
N ALA A 356 -29.93 25.03 -1.20
CA ALA A 356 -30.25 23.60 -1.25
C ALA A 356 -29.96 22.94 0.11
N THR A 357 -30.83 23.18 1.10
CA THR A 357 -30.68 22.70 2.48
C THR A 357 -31.90 21.95 2.99
N THR A 358 -32.87 21.69 2.12
CA THR A 358 -34.15 21.11 2.55
C THR A 358 -34.06 19.61 2.76
N GLY A 359 -33.13 18.93 2.07
CA GLY A 359 -32.97 17.50 2.13
C GLY A 359 -34.00 16.70 1.31
N HIS A 360 -34.59 17.31 0.27
CA HIS A 360 -35.49 16.60 -0.65
C HIS A 360 -34.69 15.63 -1.51
N LEU A 361 -34.94 14.33 -1.36
CA LEU A 361 -34.24 13.27 -2.08
C LEU A 361 -35.19 12.56 -3.05
N ALA A 362 -34.77 12.41 -4.32
CA ALA A 362 -35.55 11.67 -5.32
C ALA A 362 -34.69 10.73 -6.15
N PHE A 363 -35.22 9.54 -6.39
CA PHE A 363 -34.65 8.52 -7.26
C PHE A 363 -35.54 8.43 -8.52
N HIS A 364 -34.92 8.49 -9.68
CA HIS A 364 -35.60 8.50 -10.96
C HIS A 364 -35.12 7.31 -11.79
N ASN A 365 -35.94 6.27 -11.86
CA ASN A 365 -35.67 5.03 -12.59
C ASN A 365 -34.25 4.48 -12.36
N VAL A 366 -33.85 4.38 -11.08
CA VAL A 366 -32.50 4.03 -10.69
C VAL A 366 -32.26 2.53 -10.84
N SER A 367 -31.26 2.18 -11.65
CA SER A 367 -30.73 0.82 -11.73
C SER A 367 -29.27 0.79 -11.36
N PHE A 368 -28.84 -0.29 -10.69
CA PHE A 368 -27.48 -0.41 -10.20
C PHE A 368 -26.95 -1.84 -10.28
N ARG A 369 -25.71 -1.97 -10.72
CA ARG A 369 -24.85 -3.14 -10.57
C ARG A 369 -23.53 -2.76 -9.91
N TYR A 370 -22.95 -3.65 -9.14
CA TYR A 370 -21.60 -3.41 -8.63
C TYR A 370 -20.57 -3.43 -9.78
N PRO A 371 -19.57 -2.53 -9.73
CA PRO A 371 -18.52 -2.48 -10.74
C PRO A 371 -17.79 -3.83 -10.84
N ALA A 372 -17.43 -4.22 -12.07
CA ALA A 372 -16.59 -5.39 -12.30
C ALA A 372 -15.15 -5.16 -11.78
N ALA A 373 -14.37 -6.22 -11.70
CA ALA A 373 -13.01 -6.18 -11.17
C ALA A 373 -12.10 -5.21 -11.94
N ASP A 374 -12.19 -5.22 -13.25
CA ASP A 374 -11.43 -4.35 -14.16
C ASP A 374 -11.87 -2.88 -14.12
N GLU A 375 -13.10 -2.61 -13.63
CA GLU A 375 -13.66 -1.25 -13.51
C GLU A 375 -13.28 -0.58 -12.18
N ALA A 376 -12.94 -1.33 -11.13
CA ALA A 376 -12.85 -0.78 -9.77
C ALA A 376 -11.65 -1.26 -8.96
N SER A 377 -10.82 -2.16 -9.49
CA SER A 377 -9.71 -2.72 -8.72
C SER A 377 -8.44 -2.87 -9.56
N VAL A 378 -7.37 -3.27 -8.88
CA VAL A 378 -6.06 -3.58 -9.47
C VAL A 378 -5.85 -5.07 -9.32
N ALA A 379 -5.77 -5.80 -10.43
CA ALA A 379 -5.72 -7.27 -10.47
C ALA A 379 -4.64 -7.88 -9.54
N SER A 380 -3.50 -7.19 -9.37
CA SER A 380 -2.41 -7.65 -8.51
C SER A 380 -2.64 -7.43 -7.00
N LEU A 381 -3.72 -6.72 -6.62
CA LEU A 381 -4.10 -6.41 -5.24
C LEU A 381 -5.40 -7.11 -4.82
N GLU A 382 -6.06 -7.82 -5.74
CA GLU A 382 -7.31 -8.51 -5.44
C GLU A 382 -7.12 -9.65 -4.46
N THR A 383 -8.10 -9.83 -3.61
CA THR A 383 -8.31 -11.06 -2.85
C THR A 383 -8.82 -12.11 -3.84
N ASP A 384 -8.40 -13.38 -3.72
CA ASP A 384 -8.80 -14.48 -4.60
C ASP A 384 -10.28 -14.33 -5.01
N ALA A 385 -10.46 -13.92 -6.25
CA ALA A 385 -11.77 -13.55 -6.75
C ALA A 385 -12.66 -14.79 -6.81
N THR A 386 -13.73 -14.80 -6.01
CA THR A 386 -14.94 -15.45 -6.50
C THR A 386 -15.21 -14.83 -7.87
N PRO A 387 -15.40 -15.64 -8.92
CA PRO A 387 -15.77 -15.09 -10.21
C PRO A 387 -17.06 -14.28 -9.99
N ASP A 388 -16.92 -12.94 -10.01
CA ASP A 388 -18.11 -12.11 -10.09
C ASP A 388 -18.84 -12.53 -11.36
N GLU A 389 -20.10 -12.91 -11.24
CA GLU A 389 -20.96 -12.94 -12.40
C GLU A 389 -21.06 -11.48 -12.88
N PRO A 390 -20.36 -11.11 -13.95
CA PRO A 390 -20.34 -9.73 -14.38
C PRO A 390 -21.73 -9.32 -14.79
N GLY A 391 -22.27 -8.28 -14.16
CA GLY A 391 -23.47 -7.63 -14.62
C GLY A 391 -24.78 -7.97 -13.92
N ARG A 392 -24.79 -8.70 -12.78
CA ARG A 392 -26.04 -8.87 -12.01
C ARG A 392 -26.54 -7.51 -11.54
N ILE A 393 -27.72 -7.11 -12.04
CA ILE A 393 -28.44 -5.94 -11.56
C ILE A 393 -28.90 -6.22 -10.13
N VAL A 394 -28.53 -5.33 -9.20
CA VAL A 394 -28.89 -5.42 -7.78
C VAL A 394 -30.09 -4.55 -7.48
N LEU A 395 -30.24 -3.42 -8.19
CA LEU A 395 -31.43 -2.55 -8.14
C LEU A 395 -31.90 -2.32 -9.57
N ASP A 396 -33.21 -2.42 -9.79
CA ASP A 396 -33.83 -2.38 -11.13
C ASP A 396 -35.05 -1.45 -11.13
N GLY A 397 -34.89 -0.27 -11.74
CA GLY A 397 -35.94 0.70 -11.96
C GLY A 397 -36.56 1.28 -10.68
N ILE A 398 -35.74 1.71 -9.72
CA ILE A 398 -36.22 2.29 -8.46
C ILE A 398 -36.68 3.73 -8.69
N ASP A 399 -37.97 3.98 -8.45
CA ASP A 399 -38.60 5.30 -8.38
C ASP A 399 -39.09 5.57 -6.95
N LEU A 400 -38.47 6.58 -6.32
CA LEU A 400 -38.69 6.90 -4.91
C LEU A 400 -38.47 8.38 -4.64
N THR A 401 -39.30 8.97 -3.78
CA THR A 401 -39.14 10.37 -3.34
C THR A 401 -39.29 10.46 -1.84
N VAL A 402 -38.36 11.13 -1.17
CA VAL A 402 -38.42 11.41 0.27
C VAL A 402 -38.45 12.90 0.45
N GLY A 403 -39.54 13.41 1.01
CA GLY A 403 -39.74 14.84 1.25
C GLY A 403 -38.85 15.36 2.41
N PRO A 404 -38.68 16.69 2.48
CA PRO A 404 -37.94 17.31 3.59
C PRO A 404 -38.53 16.93 4.95
N GLY A 405 -37.66 16.49 5.86
CA GLY A 405 -38.06 16.10 7.21
C GLY A 405 -38.85 14.79 7.32
N GLN A 406 -39.04 14.05 6.23
CA GLN A 406 -39.72 12.76 6.24
C GLN A 406 -38.77 11.61 6.59
N MET A 407 -39.28 10.62 7.28
CA MET A 407 -38.60 9.36 7.57
C MET A 407 -39.11 8.25 6.66
N LEU A 408 -38.26 7.73 5.80
CA LEU A 408 -38.49 6.57 4.97
C LEU A 408 -37.87 5.32 5.62
N ALA A 409 -38.67 4.28 5.85
CA ALA A 409 -38.16 2.98 6.24
C ALA A 409 -38.03 2.05 5.03
N ILE A 410 -36.90 1.40 4.87
CA ILE A 410 -36.67 0.37 3.85
C ILE A 410 -36.65 -0.99 4.54
N VAL A 411 -37.57 -1.86 4.16
CA VAL A 411 -37.66 -3.24 4.66
C VAL A 411 -37.58 -4.24 3.51
N GLY A 412 -37.27 -5.49 3.81
CA GLY A 412 -37.19 -6.56 2.80
C GLY A 412 -36.27 -7.70 3.24
N PRO A 413 -36.29 -8.83 2.52
CA PRO A 413 -35.41 -9.97 2.79
C PRO A 413 -33.92 -9.61 2.76
N SER A 414 -33.06 -10.46 3.35
CA SER A 414 -31.61 -10.32 3.21
C SER A 414 -31.21 -10.45 1.73
N GLY A 415 -30.34 -9.56 1.28
CA GLY A 415 -29.92 -9.55 -0.13
C GLY A 415 -30.85 -8.85 -1.11
N SER A 416 -31.98 -8.23 -0.66
CA SER A 416 -32.92 -7.52 -1.55
C SER A 416 -32.39 -6.20 -2.12
N GLY A 417 -31.22 -5.67 -1.64
CA GLY A 417 -30.60 -4.43 -2.13
C GLY A 417 -30.72 -3.23 -1.21
N LYS A 418 -31.23 -3.36 0.02
CA LYS A 418 -31.45 -2.24 0.98
C LYS A 418 -30.18 -1.42 1.26
N SER A 419 -29.11 -2.06 1.72
CA SER A 419 -27.85 -1.38 2.01
C SER A 419 -27.18 -0.83 0.74
N THR A 420 -27.43 -1.47 -0.41
CA THR A 420 -26.99 -0.95 -1.72
C THR A 420 -27.70 0.36 -2.03
N LEU A 421 -29.04 0.42 -1.90
CA LEU A 421 -29.82 1.63 -2.14
C LEU A 421 -29.34 2.79 -1.23
N ALA A 422 -29.14 2.51 0.06
CA ALA A 422 -28.63 3.47 1.02
C ALA A 422 -27.22 3.97 0.68
N SER A 423 -26.36 3.12 0.12
CA SER A 423 -24.97 3.48 -0.25
C SER A 423 -24.86 4.37 -1.49
N LEU A 424 -25.89 4.42 -2.33
CA LEU A 424 -25.92 5.31 -3.50
C LEU A 424 -26.14 6.77 -3.11
N VAL A 425 -26.83 7.05 -2.01
CA VAL A 425 -27.16 8.42 -1.58
C VAL A 425 -25.91 9.24 -1.23
N PRO A 426 -24.95 8.75 -0.41
CA PRO A 426 -23.70 9.46 -0.15
C PRO A 426 -22.71 9.35 -1.33
N ARG A 427 -23.15 8.85 -2.48
CA ARG A 427 -22.36 8.64 -3.68
C ARG A 427 -21.07 7.84 -3.37
N LEU A 428 -21.22 6.70 -2.67
CA LEU A 428 -20.14 5.71 -2.52
C LEU A 428 -19.99 4.89 -3.81
N TYR A 429 -21.06 4.82 -4.60
CA TYR A 429 -21.13 4.26 -5.95
C TYR A 429 -21.99 5.18 -6.81
N ASP A 430 -21.73 5.25 -8.09
CA ASP A 430 -22.61 5.91 -9.07
C ASP A 430 -23.64 4.92 -9.60
N VAL A 431 -24.84 5.41 -9.93
CA VAL A 431 -25.91 4.60 -10.53
C VAL A 431 -25.50 4.11 -11.92
N THR A 432 -25.94 2.92 -12.30
CA THR A 432 -25.68 2.37 -13.63
C THR A 432 -26.61 3.02 -14.66
N ASP A 433 -27.89 3.24 -14.30
CA ASP A 433 -28.88 3.94 -15.12
C ASP A 433 -29.81 4.75 -14.22
N GLY A 434 -30.49 5.74 -14.78
CA GLY A 434 -31.30 6.69 -14.02
C GLY A 434 -30.48 7.78 -13.32
N SER A 435 -31.09 8.42 -12.32
CA SER A 435 -30.46 9.50 -11.54
C SER A 435 -30.98 9.57 -10.11
N ILE A 436 -30.15 10.06 -9.20
CA ILE A 436 -30.55 10.44 -7.84
C ILE A 436 -30.32 11.93 -7.71
N THR A 437 -31.32 12.64 -7.17
CA THR A 437 -31.23 14.10 -6.97
C THR A 437 -31.39 14.46 -5.49
N LEU A 438 -30.61 15.43 -5.04
CA LEU A 438 -30.75 16.07 -3.73
C LEU A 438 -31.12 17.53 -3.97
N ASP A 439 -32.25 17.96 -3.42
CA ASP A 439 -32.82 19.31 -3.65
C ASP A 439 -32.90 19.69 -5.13
N GLY A 440 -33.23 18.71 -6.02
CA GLY A 440 -33.36 18.88 -7.46
C GLY A 440 -32.05 18.82 -8.26
N HIS A 441 -30.90 18.63 -7.63
CA HIS A 441 -29.59 18.53 -8.27
C HIS A 441 -29.14 17.06 -8.35
N ASP A 442 -28.75 16.58 -9.54
CA ASP A 442 -28.19 15.24 -9.71
C ASP A 442 -26.87 15.12 -8.91
N LEU A 443 -26.75 14.07 -8.11
CA LEU A 443 -25.59 13.85 -7.24
C LEU A 443 -24.26 13.81 -8.03
N ARG A 444 -24.28 13.38 -9.29
CA ARG A 444 -23.09 13.28 -10.16
C ARG A 444 -22.57 14.64 -10.63
N THR A 445 -23.41 15.67 -10.57
CA THR A 445 -23.04 17.05 -10.97
C THR A 445 -22.48 17.89 -9.83
N LEU A 446 -22.47 17.36 -8.61
CA LEU A 446 -22.02 18.04 -7.40
C LEU A 446 -20.62 17.58 -6.99
N PHE A 447 -19.85 18.46 -6.33
CA PHE A 447 -18.62 18.04 -5.66
C PHE A 447 -18.96 17.06 -4.51
N GLN A 448 -18.29 15.91 -4.49
CA GLN A 448 -18.53 14.86 -3.50
C GLN A 448 -18.33 15.33 -2.06
N GLU A 449 -17.36 16.19 -1.81
CA GLU A 449 -17.08 16.71 -0.47
C GLU A 449 -18.28 17.51 0.06
N GLU A 450 -18.85 18.40 -0.74
CA GLU A 450 -20.02 19.21 -0.37
C GLU A 450 -21.29 18.37 -0.25
N LEU A 451 -21.51 17.43 -1.17
CA LEU A 451 -22.59 16.48 -1.11
C LEU A 451 -22.53 15.68 0.21
N ARG A 452 -21.37 15.09 0.50
CA ARG A 452 -21.16 14.29 1.71
C ARG A 452 -21.25 15.12 2.98
N ALA A 453 -20.93 16.41 2.95
CA ALA A 453 -21.14 17.30 4.08
C ALA A 453 -22.64 17.38 4.48
N ARG A 454 -23.56 17.26 3.52
CA ARG A 454 -25.02 17.33 3.75
C ARG A 454 -25.65 15.99 4.15
N ILE A 455 -24.92 14.88 4.04
CA ILE A 455 -25.43 13.53 4.31
C ILE A 455 -24.67 12.93 5.49
N GLY A 456 -25.41 12.48 6.51
CA GLY A 456 -24.85 11.76 7.64
C GLY A 456 -25.21 10.27 7.55
N VAL A 457 -24.26 9.41 7.89
CA VAL A 457 -24.48 7.96 7.87
C VAL A 457 -24.08 7.38 9.21
N VAL A 458 -24.95 6.56 9.80
CA VAL A 458 -24.64 5.68 10.93
C VAL A 458 -24.70 4.26 10.44
N THR A 459 -23.56 3.60 10.43
CA THR A 459 -23.41 2.20 9.98
C THR A 459 -23.69 1.22 11.09
N GLN A 460 -23.97 -0.03 10.75
CA GLN A 460 -24.22 -1.14 11.67
C GLN A 460 -23.05 -1.35 12.66
N ASP A 461 -21.81 -1.31 12.18
CA ASP A 461 -20.58 -1.40 13.00
C ASP A 461 -19.77 -0.10 12.88
N PRO A 462 -19.93 0.85 13.82
CA PRO A 462 -19.26 2.12 13.76
C PRO A 462 -17.75 1.98 13.96
N HIS A 463 -16.97 2.54 13.05
CA HIS A 463 -15.53 2.55 13.14
C HIS A 463 -15.01 3.75 13.94
N LEU A 464 -14.06 3.47 14.84
CA LEU A 464 -13.29 4.48 15.55
C LEU A 464 -11.80 4.31 15.21
N PHE A 465 -11.16 5.42 14.86
CA PHE A 465 -9.72 5.45 14.66
C PHE A 465 -8.97 5.25 15.99
N HIS A 466 -7.78 4.68 15.92
CA HIS A 466 -6.89 4.60 17.08
C HIS A 466 -6.31 5.99 17.38
N ASP A 467 -7.12 6.79 18.01
CA ASP A 467 -6.86 8.18 18.38
C ASP A 467 -7.70 8.55 19.60
N THR A 468 -7.64 9.80 20.06
CA THR A 468 -8.43 10.26 21.20
C THR A 468 -9.94 10.28 20.86
N VAL A 469 -10.79 10.24 21.88
CA VAL A 469 -12.23 10.41 21.72
C VAL A 469 -12.53 11.74 21.04
N GLY A 470 -11.86 12.82 21.48
CA GLY A 470 -12.01 14.16 20.91
C GLY A 470 -11.62 14.22 19.43
N ALA A 471 -10.49 13.60 19.03
CA ALA A 471 -10.06 13.52 17.62
C ALA A 471 -11.09 12.75 16.78
N ASN A 472 -11.60 11.63 17.29
CA ASN A 472 -12.65 10.86 16.62
C ASN A 472 -13.94 11.65 16.41
N LEU A 473 -14.34 12.50 17.34
CA LEU A 473 -15.50 13.37 17.20
C LEU A 473 -15.24 14.53 16.24
N ARG A 474 -14.11 15.23 16.38
CA ARG A 474 -13.71 16.34 15.50
C ARG A 474 -13.45 15.91 14.06
N TYR A 475 -13.36 14.61 13.80
CA TYR A 475 -13.29 14.11 12.41
C TYR A 475 -14.50 14.53 11.57
N ALA A 476 -15.68 14.73 12.19
CA ALA A 476 -16.88 15.22 11.52
C ALA A 476 -16.91 16.76 11.36
N ARG A 477 -16.31 17.50 12.30
CA ARG A 477 -16.20 18.97 12.30
C ARG A 477 -14.90 19.36 13.00
N PRO A 478 -13.80 19.60 12.25
CA PRO A 478 -12.47 19.85 12.82
C PRO A 478 -12.40 21.06 13.77
N GLU A 479 -13.19 22.11 13.51
CA GLU A 479 -13.26 23.35 14.29
C GLU A 479 -14.19 23.26 15.52
N ALA A 480 -14.79 22.09 15.80
CA ALA A 480 -15.69 21.94 16.95
C ALA A 480 -14.97 22.22 18.27
N THR A 481 -15.56 23.10 19.08
CA THR A 481 -15.08 23.41 20.44
C THR A 481 -15.44 22.28 21.40
N ASP A 482 -14.84 22.28 22.60
CA ASP A 482 -15.21 21.31 23.64
C ASP A 482 -16.67 21.47 24.09
N ALA A 483 -17.24 22.69 24.02
CA ALA A 483 -18.64 22.93 24.28
C ALA A 483 -19.55 22.25 23.23
N ASP A 484 -19.17 22.30 21.95
CA ASP A 484 -19.88 21.60 20.88
C ASP A 484 -19.81 20.07 21.08
N LEU A 485 -18.63 19.55 21.51
CA LEU A 485 -18.47 18.14 21.84
C LEU A 485 -19.37 17.73 23.02
N ASP A 486 -19.42 18.54 24.08
CA ASP A 486 -20.28 18.29 25.24
C ASP A 486 -21.77 18.27 24.85
N GLU A 487 -22.22 19.19 23.99
CA GLU A 487 -23.59 19.23 23.48
C GLU A 487 -23.94 17.99 22.66
N ALA A 488 -23.11 17.65 21.67
CA ALA A 488 -23.32 16.48 20.85
C ALA A 488 -23.27 15.17 21.67
N CYS A 489 -22.32 15.04 22.59
CA CYS A 489 -22.23 13.88 23.47
C CYS A 489 -23.40 13.78 24.44
N ARG A 490 -23.96 14.90 24.89
CA ARG A 490 -25.17 14.95 25.75
C ARG A 490 -26.37 14.47 24.96
N ALA A 491 -26.59 14.98 23.75
CA ALA A 491 -27.68 14.58 22.89
C ALA A 491 -27.57 13.08 22.50
N ALA A 492 -26.36 12.60 22.24
CA ALA A 492 -26.07 11.19 21.99
C ALA A 492 -26.04 10.31 23.25
N ARG A 493 -26.35 10.84 24.44
CA ARG A 493 -26.38 10.11 25.72
C ARG A 493 -25.06 9.39 26.08
N ILE A 494 -23.91 9.97 25.68
CA ILE A 494 -22.57 9.39 25.92
C ILE A 494 -21.68 10.27 26.82
N LEU A 495 -22.08 11.51 27.13
CA LEU A 495 -21.26 12.48 27.86
C LEU A 495 -20.77 11.95 29.21
N ASP A 496 -21.63 11.29 29.98
CA ASP A 496 -21.27 10.74 31.29
C ASP A 496 -20.24 9.60 31.17
N VAL A 497 -20.28 8.84 30.09
CA VAL A 497 -19.27 7.81 29.81
C VAL A 497 -17.94 8.47 29.50
N VAL A 498 -17.91 9.47 28.62
CA VAL A 498 -16.69 10.21 28.25
C VAL A 498 -16.06 10.86 29.49
N ARG A 499 -16.84 11.47 30.35
CA ARG A 499 -16.36 12.10 31.60
C ARG A 499 -15.80 11.12 32.64
N ARG A 500 -16.21 9.87 32.59
CA ARG A 500 -15.67 8.78 33.44
C ARG A 500 -14.38 8.17 32.90
N LEU A 501 -14.02 8.44 31.64
CA LEU A 501 -12.76 7.99 31.08
C LEU A 501 -11.58 8.69 31.79
N PRO A 502 -10.42 8.03 31.93
CA PRO A 502 -9.27 8.56 32.68
C PRO A 502 -8.86 9.98 32.26
N ASP A 503 -8.86 10.26 30.96
CA ASP A 503 -8.43 11.52 30.36
C ASP A 503 -9.57 12.21 29.59
N GLY A 504 -10.85 11.85 29.85
CA GLY A 504 -12.00 12.43 29.17
C GLY A 504 -11.89 12.34 27.65
N TYR A 505 -11.98 13.49 26.95
CA TYR A 505 -11.85 13.56 25.49
C TYR A 505 -10.45 13.19 24.97
N GLU A 506 -9.40 13.30 25.79
CA GLU A 506 -8.04 12.93 25.42
C GLU A 506 -7.75 11.44 25.63
N THR A 507 -8.71 10.67 26.12
CA THR A 507 -8.55 9.21 26.21
C THR A 507 -8.44 8.59 24.83
N VAL A 508 -7.34 7.86 24.60
CA VAL A 508 -7.10 7.15 23.34
C VAL A 508 -8.01 5.93 23.26
N VAL A 509 -8.77 5.82 22.21
CA VAL A 509 -9.58 4.64 21.87
C VAL A 509 -8.65 3.59 21.26
N GLY A 510 -8.66 2.37 21.79
CA GLY A 510 -7.83 1.30 21.29
C GLY A 510 -8.14 0.93 19.83
N GLU A 511 -7.33 0.02 19.25
CA GLU A 511 -7.53 -0.43 17.87
C GLU A 511 -8.98 -0.88 17.67
N ARG A 512 -9.67 -0.32 16.66
CA ARG A 512 -11.10 -0.51 16.39
C ARG A 512 -12.04 -0.17 17.56
N GLY A 513 -11.59 0.64 18.52
CA GLY A 513 -12.38 1.01 19.69
C GLY A 513 -12.61 -0.13 20.69
N HIS A 514 -11.69 -1.07 20.82
CA HIS A 514 -11.80 -2.24 21.72
C HIS A 514 -11.98 -1.89 23.21
N ARG A 515 -11.71 -0.65 23.62
CA ARG A 515 -11.93 -0.18 24.99
C ARG A 515 -13.36 0.28 25.27
N MET A 516 -14.23 0.31 24.24
CA MET A 516 -15.61 0.73 24.34
C MET A 516 -16.57 -0.41 23.99
N SER A 517 -17.70 -0.48 24.67
CA SER A 517 -18.78 -1.40 24.34
C SER A 517 -19.41 -1.06 22.98
N GLY A 518 -20.15 -1.99 22.39
CA GLY A 518 -20.87 -1.77 21.13
C GLY A 518 -21.80 -0.55 21.21
N GLY A 519 -22.58 -0.44 22.27
CA GLY A 519 -23.49 0.68 22.50
C GLY A 519 -22.78 2.03 22.71
N GLU A 520 -21.60 2.04 23.34
CA GLU A 520 -20.81 3.25 23.48
C GLU A 520 -20.23 3.72 22.15
N LYS A 521 -19.73 2.80 21.31
CA LYS A 521 -19.27 3.11 19.94
C LYS A 521 -20.40 3.70 19.10
N GLN A 522 -21.58 3.11 19.21
CA GLN A 522 -22.77 3.57 18.49
C GLN A 522 -23.16 5.00 18.90
N ARG A 523 -23.21 5.26 20.20
CA ARG A 523 -23.50 6.62 20.71
C ARG A 523 -22.43 7.65 20.32
N LEU A 524 -21.16 7.25 20.23
CA LEU A 524 -20.11 8.11 19.67
C LEU A 524 -20.32 8.38 18.18
N ALA A 525 -20.77 7.40 17.41
CA ALA A 525 -21.11 7.60 15.99
C ALA A 525 -22.32 8.55 15.83
N ILE A 526 -23.32 8.44 16.72
CA ILE A 526 -24.45 9.39 16.77
C ILE A 526 -23.97 10.79 17.17
N ALA A 527 -23.08 10.93 18.16
CA ALA A 527 -22.49 12.22 18.51
C ALA A 527 -21.72 12.84 17.32
N ARG A 528 -20.99 12.02 16.56
CA ARG A 528 -20.31 12.44 15.31
C ARG A 528 -21.31 12.90 14.24
N LEU A 529 -22.44 12.21 14.10
CA LEU A 529 -23.54 12.62 13.22
C LEU A 529 -24.13 13.97 13.63
N LEU A 530 -24.43 14.17 14.92
CA LEU A 530 -24.98 15.40 15.46
C LEU A 530 -24.03 16.59 15.29
N LEU A 531 -22.71 16.39 15.51
CA LEU A 531 -21.69 17.40 15.24
C LEU A 531 -21.64 17.84 13.78
N LYS A 532 -21.88 16.91 12.86
CA LYS A 532 -21.89 17.19 11.43
C LYS A 532 -23.10 17.99 10.98
N ASP A 533 -24.23 17.84 11.67
CA ASP A 533 -25.53 18.48 11.41
C ASP A 533 -26.01 18.37 9.94
N PRO A 534 -26.17 17.15 9.42
CA PRO A 534 -26.55 16.93 8.04
C PRO A 534 -28.04 17.14 7.78
N ALA A 535 -28.40 17.52 6.54
CA ALA A 535 -29.81 17.63 6.11
C ALA A 535 -30.47 16.25 5.88
N VAL A 536 -29.68 15.26 5.45
CA VAL A 536 -30.13 13.89 5.20
C VAL A 536 -29.39 12.93 6.10
N VAL A 537 -30.10 12.00 6.75
CA VAL A 537 -29.54 10.98 7.63
C VAL A 537 -29.84 9.60 7.08
N ILE A 538 -28.85 8.74 7.07
CA ILE A 538 -28.98 7.32 6.70
C ILE A 538 -28.62 6.48 7.90
N LEU A 539 -29.53 5.60 8.31
CA LEU A 539 -29.29 4.63 9.38
C LEU A 539 -29.32 3.22 8.80
N ASP A 540 -28.22 2.50 8.96
CA ASP A 540 -28.12 1.09 8.57
C ASP A 540 -28.03 0.23 9.83
N GLU A 541 -29.14 -0.42 10.23
CA GLU A 541 -29.23 -1.43 11.31
C GLU A 541 -28.51 -1.04 12.64
N ALA A 542 -28.71 0.17 13.08
CA ALA A 542 -27.93 0.78 14.15
C ALA A 542 -28.02 0.12 15.56
N THR A 543 -28.77 -0.98 15.77
CA THR A 543 -29.01 -1.55 17.12
C THR A 543 -28.95 -3.08 17.22
N SER A 544 -28.59 -3.82 16.16
CA SER A 544 -28.72 -5.28 16.05
C SER A 544 -27.91 -6.13 17.04
N HIS A 545 -26.93 -5.56 17.76
CA HIS A 545 -26.02 -6.30 18.64
C HIS A 545 -25.90 -5.71 20.05
N LEU A 546 -26.94 -4.97 20.50
CA LEU A 546 -26.94 -4.31 21.80
C LEU A 546 -27.79 -5.09 22.82
N ASP A 547 -27.38 -5.02 24.08
CA ASP A 547 -28.20 -5.42 25.21
C ASP A 547 -29.39 -4.46 25.39
N THR A 548 -30.48 -4.92 25.97
CA THR A 548 -31.76 -4.20 26.07
C THR A 548 -31.63 -2.81 26.72
N GLU A 549 -30.77 -2.64 27.72
CA GLU A 549 -30.57 -1.35 28.38
C GLU A 549 -29.85 -0.34 27.49
N ASN A 550 -28.77 -0.74 26.84
CA ASN A 550 -28.04 0.12 25.89
C ASN A 550 -28.88 0.41 24.64
N GLU A 551 -29.70 -0.53 24.22
CA GLU A 551 -30.61 -0.37 23.08
C GLU A 551 -31.59 0.79 23.31
N ALA A 552 -32.30 0.83 24.45
CA ALA A 552 -33.23 1.91 24.76
C ALA A 552 -32.55 3.30 24.76
N ILE A 553 -31.33 3.38 25.27
CA ILE A 553 -30.56 4.63 25.28
C ILE A 553 -30.17 5.05 23.86
N VAL A 554 -29.73 4.11 23.01
CA VAL A 554 -29.37 4.39 21.62
C VAL A 554 -30.59 4.79 20.80
N GLN A 555 -31.75 4.18 21.01
CA GLN A 555 -33.01 4.54 20.34
C GLN A 555 -33.41 6.00 20.64
N LEU A 556 -33.33 6.43 21.91
CA LEU A 556 -33.59 7.81 22.28
C LEU A 556 -32.61 8.80 21.61
N ALA A 557 -31.33 8.44 21.55
CA ALA A 557 -30.31 9.27 20.87
C ALA A 557 -30.55 9.33 19.36
N LEU A 558 -31.01 8.24 18.74
CA LEU A 558 -31.39 8.21 17.32
C LEU A 558 -32.63 9.07 17.04
N ALA A 559 -33.66 9.00 17.89
CA ALA A 559 -34.83 9.84 17.75
C ALA A 559 -34.47 11.34 17.80
N ASP A 560 -33.61 11.74 18.76
CA ASP A 560 -33.09 13.11 18.84
C ASP A 560 -32.28 13.48 17.56
N ALA A 561 -31.51 12.53 17.00
CA ALA A 561 -30.70 12.74 15.80
C ALA A 561 -31.50 12.83 14.50
N LEU A 562 -32.67 12.21 14.45
CA LEU A 562 -33.56 12.22 13.27
C LEU A 562 -34.54 13.40 13.26
N ALA A 563 -34.79 14.02 14.42
CA ALA A 563 -35.78 15.09 14.56
C ALA A 563 -35.55 16.24 13.56
N GLY A 564 -36.53 16.50 12.70
CA GLY A 564 -36.53 17.58 11.70
C GLY A 564 -35.61 17.35 10.50
N ARG A 565 -35.00 16.17 10.35
CA ARG A 565 -34.13 15.82 9.21
C ARG A 565 -34.80 14.81 8.30
N THR A 566 -34.46 14.84 7.02
CA THR A 566 -34.85 13.78 6.08
C THR A 566 -34.07 12.52 6.41
N ALA A 567 -34.77 11.40 6.61
CA ALA A 567 -34.15 10.16 7.05
C ALA A 567 -34.46 8.96 6.14
N ILE A 568 -33.45 8.16 5.85
CA ILE A 568 -33.61 6.81 5.26
C ILE A 568 -33.12 5.81 6.30
N VAL A 569 -33.99 4.90 6.70
CA VAL A 569 -33.70 3.91 7.73
C VAL A 569 -33.85 2.52 7.16
N ILE A 570 -32.76 1.73 7.15
CA ILE A 570 -32.84 0.30 6.91
C ILE A 570 -33.27 -0.34 8.21
N ALA A 571 -34.52 -0.78 8.23
CA ALA A 571 -35.18 -1.16 9.48
C ALA A 571 -35.11 -2.67 9.71
N HIS A 572 -34.55 -3.04 10.86
CA HIS A 572 -34.57 -4.40 11.43
C HIS A 572 -35.27 -4.45 12.79
N ARG A 573 -35.94 -3.35 13.19
CA ARG A 573 -36.67 -3.22 14.48
C ARG A 573 -38.07 -2.70 14.26
N LEU A 574 -38.98 -3.21 15.07
CA LEU A 574 -40.42 -2.91 15.00
C LEU A 574 -40.71 -1.42 15.23
N SER A 575 -40.10 -0.81 16.26
CA SER A 575 -40.34 0.58 16.62
C SER A 575 -39.98 1.56 15.49
N THR A 576 -38.84 1.36 14.85
CA THR A 576 -38.39 2.23 13.76
C THR A 576 -39.27 2.15 12.51
N VAL A 577 -39.85 0.97 12.24
CA VAL A 577 -40.76 0.75 11.10
C VAL A 577 -42.11 1.42 11.35
N VAL A 578 -42.66 1.32 12.57
CA VAL A 578 -43.99 1.86 12.92
C VAL A 578 -44.00 3.39 12.83
N ASP A 579 -42.92 4.05 13.26
CA ASP A 579 -42.81 5.52 13.33
C ASP A 579 -42.49 6.16 11.97
N ALA A 580 -42.21 5.38 10.93
CA ALA A 580 -41.88 5.90 9.60
C ALA A 580 -43.08 6.56 8.91
N ASP A 581 -42.85 7.72 8.27
CA ASP A 581 -43.86 8.40 7.45
C ASP A 581 -44.25 7.57 6.24
N GLU A 582 -43.29 6.84 5.70
CA GLU A 582 -43.49 5.94 4.58
C GLU A 582 -42.57 4.72 4.71
N ILE A 583 -43.09 3.57 4.29
CA ILE A 583 -42.38 2.29 4.24
C ILE A 583 -42.29 1.82 2.78
N VAL A 584 -41.12 1.40 2.36
CA VAL A 584 -40.86 0.76 1.08
C VAL A 584 -40.38 -0.66 1.31
N VAL A 585 -41.02 -1.62 0.67
CA VAL A 585 -40.63 -3.03 0.68
C VAL A 585 -39.80 -3.31 -0.57
N LEU A 586 -38.56 -3.70 -0.37
CA LEU A 586 -37.64 -4.04 -1.44
C LEU A 586 -37.50 -5.56 -1.53
N ASP A 587 -37.76 -6.12 -2.71
CA ASP A 587 -37.53 -7.54 -3.01
C ASP A 587 -36.89 -7.70 -4.39
N GLU A 588 -35.86 -8.55 -4.49
CA GLU A 588 -35.08 -8.80 -5.71
C GLU A 588 -34.67 -7.52 -6.45
N GLY A 589 -34.33 -6.46 -5.72
CA GLY A 589 -33.89 -5.17 -6.29
C GLY A 589 -35.02 -4.25 -6.78
N LYS A 590 -36.29 -4.57 -6.52
CA LYS A 590 -37.46 -3.77 -6.92
C LYS A 590 -38.30 -3.36 -5.72
N ILE A 591 -38.99 -2.24 -5.84
CA ILE A 591 -40.03 -1.84 -4.89
C ILE A 591 -41.29 -2.64 -5.20
N VAL A 592 -41.68 -3.53 -4.27
CA VAL A 592 -42.88 -4.38 -4.43
C VAL A 592 -44.10 -3.85 -3.67
N GLU A 593 -43.85 -3.15 -2.55
CA GLU A 593 -44.91 -2.52 -1.76
C GLU A 593 -44.48 -1.16 -1.26
N ARG A 594 -45.42 -0.22 -1.09
CA ARG A 594 -45.21 1.11 -0.60
C ARG A 594 -46.45 1.62 0.14
N GLY A 595 -46.27 2.20 1.33
CA GLY A 595 -47.36 2.73 2.13
C GLY A 595 -46.98 2.95 3.59
N ARG A 596 -47.96 3.17 4.45
CA ARG A 596 -47.78 3.30 5.91
C ARG A 596 -47.91 1.94 6.60
N HIS A 597 -47.40 1.83 7.80
CA HIS A 597 -47.42 0.61 8.61
C HIS A 597 -48.80 -0.06 8.65
N GLY A 598 -49.87 0.68 9.02
CA GLY A 598 -51.22 0.11 9.12
C GLY A 598 -51.75 -0.39 7.78
N GLU A 599 -51.52 0.36 6.71
CA GLU A 599 -51.97 0.02 5.35
C GLU A 599 -51.31 -1.28 4.85
N LEU A 600 -49.97 -1.35 4.98
CA LEU A 600 -49.20 -2.50 4.50
C LEU A 600 -49.43 -3.76 5.34
N ARG A 601 -49.61 -3.61 6.66
CA ARG A 601 -49.96 -4.74 7.52
C ARG A 601 -51.33 -5.34 7.16
N ASP A 602 -52.31 -4.48 6.95
CA ASP A 602 -53.69 -4.91 6.68
C ASP A 602 -53.85 -5.43 5.24
N ALA A 603 -52.95 -5.09 4.31
CA ALA A 603 -52.90 -5.61 2.96
C ALA A 603 -52.47 -7.09 2.89
N GLY A 604 -51.81 -7.63 3.89
CA GLY A 604 -51.43 -9.05 3.98
C GLY A 604 -50.38 -9.49 2.95
N GLY A 605 -49.54 -8.55 2.47
CA GLY A 605 -48.49 -8.82 1.52
C GLY A 605 -47.14 -9.18 2.19
N LEU A 606 -46.05 -9.04 1.45
CA LEU A 606 -44.68 -9.35 1.92
C LEU A 606 -44.32 -8.56 3.20
N TYR A 607 -44.77 -7.31 3.31
CA TYR A 607 -44.59 -6.54 4.53
C TYR A 607 -45.22 -7.21 5.76
N ALA A 608 -46.47 -7.70 5.64
CA ALA A 608 -47.15 -8.35 6.75
C ALA A 608 -46.42 -9.64 7.20
N GLU A 609 -45.88 -10.42 6.25
CA GLU A 609 -45.08 -11.61 6.54
C GLU A 609 -43.79 -11.26 7.28
N LEU A 610 -43.06 -10.23 6.81
CA LEU A 610 -41.83 -9.73 7.45
C LEU A 610 -42.12 -9.16 8.84
N TRP A 611 -43.22 -8.43 8.98
CA TRP A 611 -43.67 -7.90 10.27
C TRP A 611 -43.92 -8.99 11.28
N GLU A 612 -44.71 -10.03 10.91
CA GLU A 612 -44.96 -11.17 11.79
C GLU A 612 -43.68 -11.92 12.19
N ALA A 613 -42.72 -11.99 11.29
CA ALA A 613 -41.42 -12.58 11.60
C ALA A 613 -40.62 -11.76 12.63
N LEU A 614 -40.66 -10.42 12.51
CA LEU A 614 -40.02 -9.49 13.46
C LEU A 614 -40.69 -9.58 14.83
N VAL A 615 -42.04 -9.56 14.90
CA VAL A 615 -42.79 -9.67 16.17
C VAL A 615 -42.46 -10.99 16.88
N ARG A 616 -42.40 -12.11 16.14
CA ARG A 616 -42.02 -13.41 16.71
C ARG A 616 -40.58 -13.43 17.22
N GLY A 617 -39.68 -12.74 16.55
CA GLY A 617 -38.26 -12.62 16.98
C GLY A 617 -38.12 -11.84 18.28
N GLU A 618 -38.79 -10.70 18.44
CA GLU A 618 -38.74 -9.87 19.65
C GLU A 618 -39.47 -10.53 20.84
N THR A 619 -40.68 -11.11 20.65
CA THR A 619 -41.39 -11.80 21.72
C THR A 619 -40.70 -13.10 22.18
N GLY A 620 -39.96 -13.78 21.28
CA GLY A 620 -39.16 -14.96 21.62
C GLY A 620 -37.93 -14.62 22.50
N ALA A 621 -37.36 -13.43 22.31
CA ALA A 621 -36.22 -12.93 23.13
C ALA A 621 -36.65 -12.54 24.55
N GLU A 622 -37.86 -11.98 24.74
CA GLU A 622 -38.39 -11.63 26.06
C GLU A 622 -38.79 -12.86 26.89
N SER A 623 -39.29 -13.93 26.24
CA SER A 623 -39.71 -15.15 26.95
C SER A 623 -38.52 -16.03 27.41
N GLY A 624 -37.34 -15.84 26.83
CA GLY A 624 -36.11 -16.54 27.22
C GLY A 624 -35.42 -15.99 28.49
N ALA A 625 -35.77 -14.78 28.94
CA ALA A 625 -35.21 -14.13 30.11
C ALA A 625 -35.90 -14.49 31.44
N GLY A 626 -36.93 -15.31 31.41
CA GLY A 626 -37.83 -15.60 32.55
C GLY A 626 -37.70 -16.98 33.20
N ILE A 627 -36.67 -17.77 32.94
CA ILE A 627 -36.46 -19.04 33.67
C ILE A 627 -35.42 -18.79 34.79
N GLY A 628 -35.96 -18.35 35.96
CA GLY A 628 -35.27 -18.33 37.21
C GLY A 628 -34.93 -19.74 37.71
N PRO A 629 -33.89 -19.91 38.57
CA PRO A 629 -33.51 -21.19 39.11
C PRO A 629 -34.34 -21.53 40.34
N ASP A 630 -35.43 -22.29 40.15
CA ASP A 630 -36.09 -23.01 41.26
C ASP A 630 -36.16 -24.48 40.88
N GLY A 631 -35.40 -25.25 41.56
CA GLY A 631 -35.45 -26.68 41.61
C GLY A 631 -34.45 -27.30 42.57
N PRO A 632 -34.80 -28.37 43.28
CA PRO A 632 -34.51 -28.59 44.70
C PRO A 632 -33.06 -29.03 45.04
#